data_d025b8900eb8be3eb15af489b01c8ed4
#
_entry.id   d025b8900eb8be3eb15af489b01c8ed4
#
_cell.length_a   1.000
_cell.length_b   1.000
_cell.length_c   1.000
_cell.angle_alpha   90.00
_cell.angle_beta   90.00
_cell.angle_gamma   90.00
#
_symmetry.space_group_name_H-M   'P 1'
#
loop_
_entity.id
_entity.type
_entity.pdbx_description
1 polymer ?
#
loop_
_entity_poly.entity_id
_entity_poly.type
_entity_poly.pdbx_seq_one_letter_code
_entity_poly.pdbx_strand_id
1 'polypeptide(L)'
;MKKITAFVFRNDRKELLLFEHEDKTIQLPAGTVEPNEDLLEAGIREACEETAIRQQSIITSELLDFSNNDLESDELVIEETCPIYSRPKETSMCWGRIPRGITVKQVREKEGFYQVQFDDWNDEIKKDYLSYSLIGWIKKECESREKLRYYCVLDVKNEQEKWLVNNDNHVFKPFWSPITDLPENIVPENKWINVLRAYL
;
A
#
# COMPACT_ATOMS: atom_id res chain seq x y z
N MET A 1 1.56 -8.23 8.24
CA MET A 1 1.19 -8.09 6.79
C MET A 1 2.40 -7.66 5.98
N LYS A 2 2.55 -8.17 4.75
CA LYS A 2 3.64 -7.76 3.84
C LYS A 2 3.09 -6.93 2.69
N LYS A 3 3.77 -5.84 2.35
CA LYS A 3 3.51 -4.96 1.21
C LYS A 3 4.75 -4.88 0.34
N ILE A 4 4.59 -4.60 -0.94
CA ILE A 4 5.68 -4.40 -1.90
C ILE A 4 5.45 -3.11 -2.70
N THR A 5 6.52 -2.39 -3.00
CA THR A 5 6.52 -1.24 -3.91
C THR A 5 7.55 -1.51 -5.01
N ALA A 6 7.17 -1.34 -6.26
CA ALA A 6 8.04 -1.54 -7.40
C ALA A 6 8.52 -0.19 -7.97
N PHE A 7 9.84 -0.01 -8.03
CA PHE A 7 10.48 1.05 -8.78
C PHE A 7 10.76 0.54 -10.20
N VAL A 8 9.96 0.98 -11.15
CA VAL A 8 10.05 0.52 -12.54
C VAL A 8 10.74 1.57 -13.38
N PHE A 9 11.86 1.20 -14.01
CA PHE A 9 12.71 2.11 -14.76
C PHE A 9 12.79 1.74 -16.24
N ARG A 10 13.10 2.74 -17.07
CA ARG A 10 13.57 2.60 -18.44
C ARG A 10 14.73 3.57 -18.73
N ASN A 11 15.31 3.47 -19.93
CA ASN A 11 16.33 4.39 -20.43
C ASN A 11 17.54 4.55 -19.47
N ASP A 12 18.16 3.43 -19.08
CA ASP A 12 19.27 3.40 -18.15
C ASP A 12 18.94 4.08 -16.80
N ARG A 13 17.73 3.79 -16.29
CA ARG A 13 17.17 4.33 -15.04
C ARG A 13 17.02 5.86 -14.99
N LYS A 14 16.93 6.51 -16.17
CA LYS A 14 16.69 7.96 -16.24
C LYS A 14 15.23 8.34 -16.08
N GLU A 15 14.32 7.39 -16.27
CA GLU A 15 12.89 7.59 -16.17
C GLU A 15 12.25 6.54 -15.26
N LEU A 16 11.39 7.00 -14.37
CA LEU A 16 10.61 6.20 -13.41
C LEU A 16 9.16 6.12 -13.88
N LEU A 17 8.57 4.94 -13.83
CA LEU A 17 7.16 4.75 -14.09
C LEU A 17 6.33 5.16 -12.89
N LEU A 18 5.38 6.02 -13.13
CA LEU A 18 4.35 6.46 -12.20
C LEU A 18 2.99 6.28 -12.85
N PHE A 19 1.92 6.33 -12.08
CA PHE A 19 0.58 6.44 -12.61
C PHE A 19 -0.26 7.48 -11.87
N GLU A 20 -1.15 8.16 -12.61
CA GLU A 20 -2.17 9.04 -12.05
C GLU A 20 -3.43 8.21 -11.79
N HIS A 21 -3.91 8.24 -10.57
CA HIS A 21 -5.20 7.66 -10.15
C HIS A 21 -6.37 8.60 -10.50
N GLU A 22 -7.62 8.14 -10.39
CA GLU A 22 -8.82 8.91 -10.71
C GLU A 22 -8.94 10.21 -9.90
N ASP A 23 -8.51 10.21 -8.65
CA ASP A 23 -8.48 11.36 -7.74
C ASP A 23 -7.33 12.34 -8.00
N LYS A 24 -6.56 12.13 -9.08
CA LYS A 24 -5.39 12.92 -9.46
C LYS A 24 -4.14 12.72 -8.60
N THR A 25 -4.14 11.75 -7.72
CA THR A 25 -2.91 11.39 -7.02
C THR A 25 -1.96 10.64 -7.94
N ILE A 26 -0.68 10.84 -7.73
CA ILE A 26 0.39 10.15 -8.46
C ILE A 26 0.98 9.09 -7.53
N GLN A 27 1.12 7.89 -8.03
CA GLN A 27 1.55 6.74 -7.24
C GLN A 27 2.62 5.91 -7.95
N LEU A 28 3.36 5.15 -7.17
CA LEU A 28 4.22 4.05 -7.61
C LEU A 28 3.44 2.74 -7.60
N PRO A 29 3.73 1.79 -8.48
CA PRO A 29 3.15 0.45 -8.42
C PRO A 29 3.42 -0.19 -7.06
N ALA A 30 2.37 -0.60 -6.36
CA ALA A 30 2.49 -1.14 -5.02
C ALA A 30 1.24 -1.91 -4.57
N GLY A 31 1.43 -3.01 -3.86
CA GLY A 31 0.29 -3.75 -3.33
C GLY A 31 0.62 -4.70 -2.18
N THR A 32 -0.26 -5.65 -1.97
CA THR A 32 -0.14 -6.65 -0.91
C THR A 32 0.51 -7.92 -1.45
N VAL A 33 1.50 -8.43 -0.74
CA VAL A 33 2.08 -9.76 -1.02
C VAL A 33 1.07 -10.82 -0.61
N GLU A 34 0.69 -11.68 -1.55
CA GLU A 34 -0.28 -12.75 -1.32
C GLU A 34 0.31 -13.89 -0.44
N PRO A 35 -0.53 -14.70 0.21
CA PRO A 35 -0.05 -15.86 0.97
C PRO A 35 0.81 -16.81 0.12
N ASN A 36 2.03 -17.11 0.57
CA ASN A 36 3.03 -17.95 -0.11
C ASN A 36 3.59 -17.40 -1.43
N GLU A 37 3.32 -16.14 -1.76
CA GLU A 37 3.91 -15.44 -2.89
C GLU A 37 5.34 -14.98 -2.56
N ASP A 38 6.26 -15.08 -3.53
CA ASP A 38 7.58 -14.50 -3.44
C ASP A 38 7.51 -12.96 -3.52
N LEU A 39 8.37 -12.27 -2.78
CA LEU A 39 8.35 -10.80 -2.71
C LEU A 39 8.61 -10.13 -4.08
N LEU A 40 9.56 -10.67 -4.85
CA LEU A 40 9.89 -10.12 -6.15
C LEU A 40 8.79 -10.42 -7.17
N GLU A 41 8.21 -11.61 -7.12
CA GLU A 41 7.06 -11.97 -7.96
C GLU A 41 5.84 -11.08 -7.66
N ALA A 42 5.56 -10.80 -6.38
CA ALA A 42 4.52 -9.85 -6.00
C ALA A 42 4.77 -8.46 -6.59
N GLY A 43 6.01 -7.94 -6.53
CA GLY A 43 6.35 -6.65 -7.12
C GLY A 43 6.18 -6.61 -8.63
N ILE A 44 6.54 -7.68 -9.32
CA ILE A 44 6.32 -7.82 -10.77
C ILE A 44 4.82 -7.87 -11.10
N ARG A 45 4.03 -8.65 -10.35
CA ARG A 45 2.58 -8.74 -10.52
C ARG A 45 1.90 -7.39 -10.36
N GLU A 46 2.16 -6.68 -9.25
CA GLU A 46 1.56 -5.36 -8.99
C GLU A 46 1.94 -4.35 -10.09
N ALA A 47 3.22 -4.32 -10.50
CA ALA A 47 3.64 -3.46 -11.60
C ALA A 47 2.90 -3.78 -12.91
N CYS A 48 2.68 -5.05 -13.23
CA CYS A 48 1.94 -5.45 -14.41
C CYS A 48 0.45 -5.13 -14.32
N GLU A 49 -0.18 -5.35 -13.17
CA GLU A 49 -1.62 -5.13 -12.95
C GLU A 49 -1.99 -3.65 -12.98
N GLU A 50 -1.25 -2.78 -12.30
CA GLU A 50 -1.56 -1.37 -12.21
C GLU A 50 -1.09 -0.56 -13.42
N THR A 51 -0.06 -1.04 -14.14
CA THR A 51 0.52 -0.28 -15.26
C THR A 51 0.39 -0.95 -16.61
N ALA A 52 -0.10 -2.19 -16.68
CA ALA A 52 -0.16 -3.01 -17.89
C ALA A 52 1.20 -3.20 -18.60
N ILE A 53 2.31 -3.02 -17.90
CA ILE A 53 3.62 -3.43 -18.39
C ILE A 53 3.61 -4.95 -18.57
N ARG A 54 4.11 -5.40 -19.70
CA ARG A 54 4.21 -6.84 -19.98
C ARG A 54 5.41 -7.42 -19.25
N GLN A 55 5.22 -8.55 -18.57
CA GLN A 55 6.31 -9.23 -17.86
C GLN A 55 7.51 -9.53 -18.80
N GLN A 56 7.25 -9.82 -20.07
CA GLN A 56 8.30 -10.07 -21.07
C GLN A 56 9.13 -8.83 -21.41
N SER A 57 8.67 -7.63 -21.04
CA SER A 57 9.44 -6.39 -21.22
C SER A 57 10.44 -6.13 -20.09
N ILE A 58 10.38 -6.89 -19.01
CA ILE A 58 11.31 -6.77 -17.89
C ILE A 58 12.66 -7.36 -18.30
N ILE A 59 13.71 -6.54 -18.24
CA ILE A 59 15.08 -6.91 -18.58
C ILE A 59 15.82 -7.44 -17.35
N THR A 60 15.70 -6.72 -16.25
CA THR A 60 16.26 -7.09 -14.94
C THR A 60 15.26 -6.83 -13.83
N SER A 61 15.37 -7.60 -12.76
CA SER A 61 14.58 -7.44 -11.55
C SER A 61 15.41 -7.74 -10.32
N GLU A 62 15.27 -6.93 -9.28
CA GLU A 62 16.04 -7.03 -8.05
C GLU A 62 15.16 -6.69 -6.85
N LEU A 63 15.20 -7.52 -5.80
CA LEU A 63 14.63 -7.19 -4.50
C LEU A 63 15.64 -6.43 -3.68
N LEU A 64 15.29 -5.27 -3.12
CA LEU A 64 16.19 -4.51 -2.27
C LEU A 64 16.30 -5.18 -0.89
N ASP A 65 17.51 -5.25 -0.35
CA ASP A 65 17.78 -5.75 1.01
C ASP A 65 17.42 -4.67 2.06
N PHE A 66 16.17 -4.24 2.01
CA PHE A 66 15.63 -3.20 2.87
C PHE A 66 14.11 -3.37 3.02
N SER A 67 13.61 -3.14 4.24
CA SER A 67 12.18 -3.05 4.53
C SER A 67 11.93 -2.06 5.66
N ASN A 68 10.74 -1.48 5.70
CA ASN A 68 10.29 -0.64 6.80
C ASN A 68 8.91 -1.09 7.30
N ASN A 69 8.60 -0.76 8.54
CA ASN A 69 7.24 -0.91 9.06
C ASN A 69 6.43 0.35 8.70
N ASP A 70 5.30 0.16 8.03
CA ASP A 70 4.41 1.26 7.64
C ASP A 70 3.52 1.75 8.79
N LEU A 71 3.54 1.08 9.95
CA LEU A 71 2.73 1.44 11.11
C LEU A 71 3.44 2.42 12.02
N GLU A 72 2.69 3.37 12.55
CA GLU A 72 3.10 4.20 13.68
C GLU A 72 3.02 3.38 15.00
N SER A 73 3.57 3.91 16.09
CA SER A 73 3.71 3.17 17.35
C SER A 73 2.38 2.77 18.02
N ASP A 74 1.31 3.51 17.74
CA ASP A 74 -0.05 3.29 18.23
C ASP A 74 -0.98 2.65 17.21
N GLU A 75 -0.44 2.23 16.07
CA GLU A 75 -1.20 1.61 14.99
C GLU A 75 -1.07 0.09 14.99
N LEU A 76 -2.14 -0.56 14.54
CA LEU A 76 -2.26 -1.98 14.31
C LEU A 76 -2.84 -2.21 12.91
N VAL A 77 -2.41 -3.27 12.23
CA VAL A 77 -3.03 -3.72 10.98
C VAL A 77 -3.91 -4.95 11.24
N ILE A 78 -5.08 -4.99 10.66
CA ILE A 78 -5.98 -6.15 10.74
C ILE A 78 -5.48 -7.23 9.78
N GLU A 79 -5.07 -8.39 10.31
CA GLU A 79 -4.57 -9.51 9.51
C GLU A 79 -5.65 -10.40 8.94
N GLU A 80 -6.79 -10.51 9.67
CA GLU A 80 -7.97 -11.24 9.21
C GLU A 80 -9.21 -10.41 9.49
N THR A 81 -10.17 -10.41 8.56
CA THR A 81 -11.45 -9.69 8.75
C THR A 81 -12.09 -10.08 10.08
N CYS A 82 -12.17 -9.17 11.01
CA CYS A 82 -12.55 -9.43 12.39
C CYS A 82 -13.76 -8.63 12.85
N PRO A 83 -14.56 -9.17 13.79
CA PRO A 83 -15.65 -8.42 14.39
C PRO A 83 -15.15 -7.32 15.32
N ILE A 84 -15.87 -6.19 15.36
CA ILE A 84 -15.66 -5.12 16.33
C ILE A 84 -16.81 -5.08 17.33
N TYR A 85 -16.51 -5.17 18.61
CA TYR A 85 -17.46 -5.32 19.69
C TYR A 85 -17.63 -4.04 20.52
N SER A 86 -18.80 -3.84 21.12
CA SER A 86 -19.10 -2.72 22.02
C SER A 86 -18.33 -2.81 23.36
N ARG A 87 -17.92 -4.01 23.78
CA ARG A 87 -17.18 -4.30 25.04
C ARG A 87 -16.14 -5.38 24.77
N PRO A 88 -15.11 -5.52 25.64
CA PRO A 88 -14.08 -6.57 25.52
C PRO A 88 -14.64 -7.95 25.85
N LYS A 89 -15.64 -8.40 25.09
CA LYS A 89 -16.34 -9.67 25.27
C LYS A 89 -17.08 -10.04 23.98
N GLU A 90 -16.86 -11.26 23.48
CA GLU A 90 -17.49 -11.75 22.24
C GLU A 90 -19.01 -11.81 22.27
N THR A 91 -19.60 -11.99 23.46
CA THR A 91 -21.05 -12.00 23.64
C THR A 91 -21.68 -10.61 23.71
N SER A 92 -20.86 -9.54 23.62
CA SER A 92 -21.38 -8.17 23.54
C SER A 92 -21.84 -7.85 22.12
N MET A 93 -22.53 -6.72 21.96
CA MET A 93 -23.01 -6.29 20.66
C MET A 93 -21.84 -6.14 19.68
N CYS A 94 -21.93 -6.81 18.54
CA CYS A 94 -21.03 -6.65 17.41
C CYS A 94 -21.56 -5.50 16.53
N TRP A 95 -20.74 -4.49 16.29
CA TRP A 95 -21.13 -3.32 15.50
C TRP A 95 -20.86 -3.53 14.00
N GLY A 96 -20.03 -4.50 13.67
CA GLY A 96 -19.66 -4.81 12.29
C GLY A 96 -18.37 -5.61 12.23
N ARG A 97 -17.74 -5.60 11.08
CA ARG A 97 -16.46 -6.26 10.86
C ARG A 97 -15.48 -5.28 10.21
N ILE A 98 -14.24 -5.29 10.68
CA ILE A 98 -13.16 -4.52 10.05
C ILE A 98 -12.48 -5.45 9.04
N PRO A 99 -12.37 -5.06 7.76
CA PRO A 99 -11.71 -5.85 6.73
C PRO A 99 -10.21 -6.07 7.01
N ARG A 100 -9.66 -7.14 6.46
CA ARG A 100 -8.21 -7.39 6.40
C ARG A 100 -7.51 -6.21 5.70
N GLY A 101 -6.35 -5.82 6.24
CA GLY A 101 -5.50 -4.77 5.65
C GLY A 101 -5.75 -3.37 6.18
N ILE A 102 -6.88 -3.16 6.83
CA ILE A 102 -7.20 -1.87 7.46
C ILE A 102 -6.25 -1.61 8.63
N THR A 103 -5.72 -0.39 8.68
CA THR A 103 -4.94 0.12 9.81
C THR A 103 -5.88 0.82 10.80
N VAL A 104 -5.74 0.51 12.08
CA VAL A 104 -6.54 1.09 13.17
C VAL A 104 -5.62 1.61 14.27
N LYS A 105 -6.07 2.61 15.02
CA LYS A 105 -5.32 3.10 16.18
C LYS A 105 -5.70 2.33 17.44
N GLN A 106 -4.68 1.87 18.18
CA GLN A 106 -4.87 1.26 19.48
C GLN A 106 -5.13 2.34 20.53
N VAL A 107 -6.25 2.26 21.24
CA VAL A 107 -6.61 3.18 22.31
C VAL A 107 -6.19 2.62 23.67
N ARG A 108 -6.51 1.35 23.92
CA ARG A 108 -6.17 0.64 25.17
C ARG A 108 -6.33 -0.86 25.02
N GLU A 109 -5.89 -1.59 26.04
CA GLU A 109 -5.96 -3.03 26.13
C GLU A 109 -6.77 -3.47 27.37
N LYS A 110 -7.57 -4.53 27.22
CA LYS A 110 -8.26 -5.18 28.34
C LYS A 110 -8.68 -6.62 27.99
N GLU A 111 -8.37 -7.56 28.90
CA GLU A 111 -8.92 -8.92 28.89
C GLU A 111 -8.76 -9.67 27.55
N GLY A 112 -7.58 -9.56 26.90
CA GLY A 112 -7.33 -10.21 25.60
C GLY A 112 -7.90 -9.48 24.38
N PHE A 113 -8.39 -8.25 24.58
CA PHE A 113 -8.90 -7.38 23.53
C PHE A 113 -8.10 -6.08 23.46
N TYR A 114 -8.02 -5.50 22.24
CA TYR A 114 -7.67 -4.12 22.03
C TYR A 114 -8.90 -3.28 21.77
N GLN A 115 -9.03 -2.15 22.45
CA GLN A 115 -9.92 -1.09 22.01
C GLN A 115 -9.21 -0.34 20.90
N VAL A 116 -9.84 -0.27 19.74
CA VAL A 116 -9.31 0.38 18.55
C VAL A 116 -10.23 1.48 18.08
N GLN A 117 -9.64 2.46 17.41
CA GLN A 117 -10.35 3.49 16.67
C GLN A 117 -10.08 3.28 15.18
N PHE A 118 -11.16 3.19 14.41
CA PHE A 118 -11.15 3.20 12.95
C PHE A 118 -11.83 4.49 12.49
N ASP A 119 -11.10 5.27 11.72
CA ASP A 119 -11.57 6.51 11.11
C ASP A 119 -11.70 6.32 9.61
N ASP A 120 -12.90 6.58 9.08
CA ASP A 120 -13.17 6.58 7.66
C ASP A 120 -13.28 8.01 7.15
N TRP A 121 -12.40 8.38 6.25
CA TRP A 121 -12.32 9.71 5.69
C TRP A 121 -12.98 9.76 4.31
N ASN A 122 -13.53 10.93 3.94
CA ASN A 122 -14.10 11.16 2.62
C ASN A 122 -13.11 10.93 1.47
N ASP A 123 -11.83 11.14 1.77
CA ASP A 123 -10.71 10.94 0.89
C ASP A 123 -9.54 10.43 1.75
N GLU A 124 -8.98 9.28 1.40
CA GLU A 124 -7.91 8.65 2.18
C GLU A 124 -6.62 9.46 2.18
N ILE A 125 -6.43 10.30 1.17
CA ILE A 125 -5.21 11.06 0.97
C ILE A 125 -5.34 12.47 1.52
N LYS A 126 -6.38 13.21 1.10
CA LYS A 126 -6.58 14.60 1.51
C LYS A 126 -7.14 14.73 2.92
N LYS A 127 -7.95 13.76 3.35
CA LYS A 127 -8.57 13.71 4.68
C LYS A 127 -9.29 15.03 5.05
N ASP A 128 -10.11 15.55 4.13
CA ASP A 128 -10.77 16.85 4.29
C ASP A 128 -11.79 16.81 5.44
N TYR A 129 -12.58 15.73 5.52
CA TYR A 129 -13.50 15.53 6.64
C TYR A 129 -13.66 14.04 6.96
N LEU A 130 -13.95 13.77 8.22
CA LEU A 130 -14.20 12.43 8.74
C LEU A 130 -15.61 11.99 8.37
N SER A 131 -15.75 10.93 7.57
CA SER A 131 -17.06 10.35 7.20
C SER A 131 -17.72 9.69 8.40
N TYR A 132 -16.97 8.85 9.12
CA TYR A 132 -17.35 8.33 10.42
C TYR A 132 -16.13 7.85 11.21
N SER A 133 -16.30 7.69 12.52
CA SER A 133 -15.32 7.12 13.43
C SER A 133 -15.96 6.03 14.27
N LEU A 134 -15.33 4.88 14.36
CA LEU A 134 -15.81 3.75 15.11
C LEU A 134 -14.77 3.37 16.18
N ILE A 135 -15.19 3.43 17.46
CA ILE A 135 -14.36 3.00 18.58
C ILE A 135 -14.98 1.73 19.17
N GLY A 136 -14.24 0.63 19.13
CA GLY A 136 -14.73 -0.64 19.65
C GLY A 136 -13.60 -1.61 20.01
N TRP A 137 -13.95 -2.84 20.31
CA TRP A 137 -13.02 -3.85 20.78
C TRP A 137 -12.85 -4.97 19.76
N ILE A 138 -11.62 -5.29 19.44
CA ILE A 138 -11.24 -6.44 18.61
C ILE A 138 -10.43 -7.42 19.46
N LYS A 139 -10.43 -8.69 19.08
CA LYS A 139 -9.53 -9.67 19.70
C LYS A 139 -8.09 -9.39 19.29
N LYS A 140 -7.15 -9.62 20.20
CA LYS A 140 -5.70 -9.47 19.93
C LYS A 140 -5.19 -10.37 18.81
N GLU A 141 -5.78 -11.52 18.62
CA GLU A 141 -5.40 -12.49 17.58
C GLU A 141 -5.70 -12.04 16.14
N CYS A 142 -6.49 -10.97 15.98
CA CYS A 142 -6.92 -10.47 14.67
C CYS A 142 -5.96 -9.45 14.06
N GLU A 143 -4.92 -9.05 14.78
CA GLU A 143 -4.07 -7.93 14.41
C GLU A 143 -2.58 -8.29 14.37
N SER A 144 -1.81 -7.41 13.75
CA SER A 144 -0.34 -7.40 13.83
C SER A 144 0.18 -5.98 14.04
N ARG A 145 1.33 -5.90 14.68
CA ARG A 145 2.12 -4.66 14.82
C ARG A 145 3.12 -4.47 13.68
N GLU A 146 3.07 -5.35 12.68
CA GLU A 146 3.97 -5.33 11.55
C GLU A 146 3.19 -5.23 10.25
N LYS A 147 3.37 -4.12 9.54
CA LYS A 147 2.97 -3.90 8.15
C LYS A 147 4.24 -3.61 7.36
N LEU A 148 5.00 -4.67 7.10
CA LEU A 148 6.33 -4.56 6.49
C LEU A 148 6.20 -4.27 5.00
N ARG A 149 6.84 -3.20 4.56
CA ARG A 149 6.97 -2.83 3.16
C ARG A 149 8.36 -3.16 2.65
N TYR A 150 8.37 -3.91 1.58
CA TYR A 150 9.55 -4.27 0.79
C TYR A 150 9.59 -3.46 -0.49
N TYR A 151 10.74 -3.45 -1.17
CA TYR A 151 10.95 -2.69 -2.38
C TYR A 151 11.66 -3.54 -3.41
N CYS A 152 11.26 -3.42 -4.67
CA CYS A 152 11.98 -4.03 -5.78
C CYS A 152 12.24 -3.02 -6.89
N VAL A 153 13.26 -3.29 -7.69
CA VAL A 153 13.63 -2.51 -8.86
C VAL A 153 13.43 -3.37 -10.09
N LEU A 154 12.76 -2.82 -11.09
CA LEU A 154 12.49 -3.46 -12.37
C LEU A 154 13.01 -2.55 -13.48
N ASP A 155 13.97 -3.02 -14.26
CA ASP A 155 14.36 -2.34 -15.49
C ASP A 155 13.59 -2.93 -16.67
N VAL A 156 12.90 -2.08 -17.44
CA VAL A 156 12.02 -2.53 -18.51
C VAL A 156 12.37 -1.90 -19.87
N LYS A 157 12.05 -2.62 -20.94
CA LYS A 157 12.02 -2.08 -22.28
C LYS A 157 10.58 -1.74 -22.64
N ASN A 158 10.21 -0.46 -22.56
CA ASN A 158 8.88 0.02 -22.90
C ASN A 158 8.95 1.33 -23.69
N GLU A 159 8.30 1.36 -24.85
CA GLU A 159 8.26 2.50 -25.76
C GLU A 159 6.98 3.35 -25.58
N GLN A 160 5.99 2.88 -24.84
CA GLN A 160 4.78 3.64 -24.57
C GLN A 160 5.11 4.85 -23.67
N GLU A 161 4.54 6.01 -24.01
CA GLU A 161 4.75 7.23 -23.24
C GLU A 161 3.63 7.48 -22.21
N LYS A 162 2.38 7.29 -22.63
CA LYS A 162 1.19 7.41 -21.79
C LYS A 162 0.13 6.46 -22.31
N TRP A 163 -0.57 5.80 -21.39
CA TRP A 163 -1.66 4.88 -21.74
C TRP A 163 -2.70 4.82 -20.63
N LEU A 164 -3.77 4.08 -20.84
CA LEU A 164 -4.83 3.87 -19.85
C LEU A 164 -4.87 2.40 -19.47
N VAL A 165 -5.05 2.14 -18.20
CA VAL A 165 -5.24 0.79 -17.65
C VAL A 165 -6.54 0.79 -16.87
N ASN A 166 -7.41 -0.19 -17.16
CA ASN A 166 -8.62 -0.42 -16.39
C ASN A 166 -8.43 -1.73 -15.60
N ASN A 167 -8.32 -1.62 -14.30
CA ASN A 167 -8.20 -2.77 -13.41
C ASN A 167 -9.05 -2.56 -12.15
N ASP A 168 -9.77 -3.58 -11.71
CA ASP A 168 -10.59 -3.60 -10.49
C ASP A 168 -11.56 -2.40 -10.34
N ASN A 169 -12.20 -1.98 -11.46
CA ASN A 169 -13.05 -0.81 -11.57
C ASN A 169 -12.36 0.55 -11.38
N HIS A 170 -11.03 0.60 -11.39
CA HIS A 170 -10.23 1.81 -11.35
C HIS A 170 -9.60 2.10 -12.71
N VAL A 171 -9.40 3.39 -13.00
CA VAL A 171 -8.70 3.85 -14.20
C VAL A 171 -7.36 4.43 -13.79
N PHE A 172 -6.29 3.75 -14.16
CA PHE A 172 -4.93 4.20 -13.97
C PHE A 172 -4.40 4.83 -15.26
N LYS A 173 -3.57 5.85 -15.13
CA LYS A 173 -2.93 6.54 -16.25
C LYS A 173 -1.41 6.50 -16.08
N PRO A 174 -0.76 5.41 -16.44
CA PRO A 174 0.69 5.31 -16.37
C PRO A 174 1.39 6.32 -17.27
N PHE A 175 2.53 6.84 -16.78
CA PHE A 175 3.41 7.74 -17.52
C PHE A 175 4.84 7.63 -16.98
N TRP A 176 5.80 8.03 -17.82
CA TRP A 176 7.20 8.08 -17.44
C TRP A 176 7.57 9.48 -16.94
N SER A 177 8.27 9.55 -15.83
CA SER A 177 8.78 10.79 -15.24
C SER A 177 10.31 10.76 -15.18
N PRO A 178 11.00 11.83 -15.63
CA PRO A 178 12.44 11.93 -15.42
C PRO A 178 12.77 11.88 -13.92
N ILE A 179 13.80 11.09 -13.57
CA ILE A 179 14.26 10.96 -12.18
C ILE A 179 14.69 12.30 -11.58
N THR A 180 15.17 13.21 -12.44
CA THR A 180 15.63 14.56 -12.06
C THR A 180 14.50 15.55 -11.85
N ASP A 181 13.26 15.19 -12.24
CA ASP A 181 12.09 16.07 -12.20
C ASP A 181 10.82 15.28 -11.85
N LEU A 182 10.84 14.65 -10.67
CA LEU A 182 9.70 13.88 -10.18
C LEU A 182 8.59 14.81 -9.66
N PRO A 183 7.30 14.47 -9.88
CA PRO A 183 6.17 15.21 -9.34
C PRO A 183 6.24 15.36 -7.81
N GLU A 184 5.84 16.52 -7.29
CA GLU A 184 5.83 16.79 -5.85
C GLU A 184 4.70 16.06 -5.11
N ASN A 185 3.62 15.69 -5.82
CA ASN A 185 2.40 15.10 -5.28
C ASN A 185 2.36 13.56 -5.38
N ILE A 186 3.52 12.89 -5.34
CA ILE A 186 3.59 11.42 -5.27
C ILE A 186 3.13 10.97 -3.88
N VAL A 187 2.16 10.04 -3.83
CA VAL A 187 1.60 9.49 -2.60
C VAL A 187 1.82 7.96 -2.51
N PRO A 188 1.89 7.40 -1.31
CA PRO A 188 1.96 8.10 -0.02
C PRO A 188 3.32 8.74 0.17
N GLU A 189 3.33 10.04 0.12
CA GLU A 189 4.44 10.93 0.41
C GLU A 189 5.86 10.46 0.02
N ASN A 190 6.80 11.35 0.05
CA ASN A 190 8.22 11.21 -0.24
C ASN A 190 8.98 10.06 0.47
N LYS A 191 8.34 9.27 1.36
CA LYS A 191 8.99 8.15 2.07
C LYS A 191 9.59 7.13 1.10
N TRP A 192 8.82 6.72 0.08
CA TRP A 192 9.30 5.73 -0.90
C TRP A 192 10.32 6.33 -1.87
N ILE A 193 10.12 7.59 -2.25
CA ILE A 193 11.10 8.31 -3.08
C ILE A 193 12.43 8.50 -2.34
N ASN A 194 12.41 8.69 -1.01
CA ASN A 194 13.65 8.75 -0.23
C ASN A 194 14.40 7.42 -0.19
N VAL A 195 13.68 6.28 -0.14
CA VAL A 195 14.27 4.95 -0.31
C VAL A 195 14.94 4.84 -1.67
N LEU A 196 14.23 5.23 -2.73
CA LEU A 196 14.76 5.23 -4.09
C LEU A 196 16.01 6.10 -4.23
N ARG A 197 16.01 7.31 -3.69
CA ARG A 197 17.16 8.23 -3.72
C ARG A 197 18.39 7.70 -2.96
N ALA A 198 18.17 6.89 -1.92
CA ALA A 198 19.25 6.24 -1.19
C ALA A 198 19.83 5.04 -1.95
N TYR A 199 19.07 4.46 -2.87
CA TYR A 199 19.48 3.34 -3.70
C TYR A 199 20.21 3.78 -4.99
N LEU A 200 19.83 4.90 -5.61
CA LEU A 200 20.45 5.47 -6.81
C LEU A 200 21.78 6.17 -6.51
#